data_3d2b6790dd306b1029d461080b2f5137
#
_entry.id   3d2b6790dd306b1029d461080b2f5137
#
_cell.length_a   1.000
_cell.length_b   1.000
_cell.length_c   1.000
_cell.angle_alpha   90.00
_cell.angle_beta   90.00
_cell.angle_gamma   90.00
#
_symmetry.space_group_name_H-M   'P 1'
#
loop_
_entity.id
_entity.type
_entity.pdbx_description
1 polymer ?
#
loop_
_entity_poly.entity_id
_entity_poly.type
_entity_poly.pdbx_seq_one_letter_code
_entity_poly.pdbx_strand_id
1 'polypeptide(L)'
;MTPPARPDVTADAILGGRVTLRQQARGHRVGHDAVLLAALAPAGCRAMVDLGAGVGAAGLAFLARVPEATGTLVEIDPTLAALATENVADNHFGGRCRVVVADVLRLARPSGPPAPAVGMADLVLVNPPFNAAGAHQTSPHAGRARAHIGGAELLLAWVTTAYRCLAPGGVLCLIHRPEEMEAIFAALAGRFGAAELLPVHPRPEAPAVRLLVRAVKGRRTAPRLLPGLVLADAEGVPTIAAEAVVRGAGALG
;
A
#
# COMPACT_ATOMS: atom_id res chain seq x y z
N MET A 1 22.54 26.97 12.19
CA MET A 1 21.26 26.26 12.25
C MET A 1 21.53 24.85 12.75
N THR A 2 21.06 24.51 13.93
CA THR A 2 21.16 23.16 14.48
C THR A 2 20.25 22.26 13.63
N PRO A 3 20.71 21.08 13.13
CA PRO A 3 19.84 20.16 12.43
C PRO A 3 18.67 19.74 13.33
N PRO A 4 17.46 19.57 12.78
CA PRO A 4 16.32 19.11 13.58
C PRO A 4 16.68 17.79 14.25
N ALA A 5 16.32 17.64 15.54
CA ALA A 5 16.54 16.42 16.29
C ALA A 5 15.90 15.25 15.51
N ARG A 6 16.64 14.14 15.36
CA ARG A 6 16.08 12.90 14.78
C ARG A 6 14.90 12.48 15.64
N PRO A 7 13.74 12.17 15.06
CA PRO A 7 12.62 11.64 15.84
C PRO A 7 13.05 10.33 16.50
N ASP A 8 12.52 10.04 17.72
CA ASP A 8 12.69 8.75 18.36
C ASP A 8 12.21 7.65 17.39
N VAL A 9 13.06 6.66 17.13
CA VAL A 9 12.84 5.57 16.17
C VAL A 9 12.81 4.25 16.94
N THR A 10 11.82 3.40 16.61
CA THR A 10 11.78 2.00 17.06
C THR A 10 12.05 1.07 15.87
N ALA A 11 12.50 -0.15 16.17
CA ALA A 11 12.65 -1.23 15.20
C ALA A 11 11.63 -2.32 15.50
N ASP A 12 10.79 -2.65 14.53
CA ASP A 12 9.73 -3.65 14.65
C ASP A 12 9.88 -4.72 13.56
N ALA A 13 9.70 -5.97 13.93
CA ALA A 13 9.76 -7.09 13.00
C ALA A 13 8.37 -7.39 12.42
N ILE A 14 8.30 -7.59 11.10
CA ILE A 14 7.11 -8.06 10.38
C ILE A 14 7.43 -9.35 9.62
N LEU A 15 6.42 -9.99 9.05
CA LEU A 15 6.56 -11.27 8.31
C LEU A 15 7.31 -12.37 9.09
N GLY A 16 7.00 -12.51 10.39
CA GLY A 16 7.67 -13.50 11.23
C GLY A 16 9.17 -13.22 11.42
N GLY A 17 9.59 -11.97 11.40
CA GLY A 17 10.99 -11.54 11.57
C GLY A 17 11.79 -11.46 10.25
N ARG A 18 11.19 -11.69 9.11
CA ARG A 18 11.88 -11.65 7.80
C ARG A 18 12.18 -10.22 7.33
N VAL A 19 11.47 -9.24 7.86
CA VAL A 19 11.68 -7.81 7.58
C VAL A 19 11.69 -7.04 8.89
N THR A 20 12.70 -6.22 9.10
CA THR A 20 12.78 -5.28 10.21
C THR A 20 12.50 -3.88 9.72
N LEU A 21 11.60 -3.17 10.37
CA LEU A 21 11.22 -1.81 10.02
C LEU A 21 11.59 -0.82 11.11
N ARG A 22 12.41 0.16 10.76
CA ARG A 22 12.55 1.39 11.55
C ARG A 22 11.35 2.27 11.29
N GLN A 23 10.71 2.73 12.34
CA GLN A 23 9.59 3.65 12.25
C GLN A 23 9.60 4.64 13.42
N GLN A 24 8.88 5.76 13.27
CA GLN A 24 8.78 6.73 14.34
C GLN A 24 8.12 6.10 15.57
N ALA A 25 8.67 6.35 16.77
CA ALA A 25 8.11 5.85 18.02
C ALA A 25 6.72 6.43 18.33
N ARG A 26 6.42 7.63 17.79
CA ARG A 26 5.14 8.32 17.90
C ARG A 26 4.58 8.62 16.53
N GLY A 27 3.25 8.54 16.37
CA GLY A 27 2.55 8.79 15.11
C GLY A 27 1.94 7.52 14.53
N HIS A 28 1.74 7.50 13.21
CA HIS A 28 1.17 6.34 12.53
C HIS A 28 2.20 5.20 12.48
N ARG A 29 1.87 4.10 13.13
CA ARG A 29 2.69 2.88 13.08
C ARG A 29 2.17 1.94 12.00
N VAL A 30 3.10 1.20 11.43
CA VAL A 30 2.77 0.15 10.46
C VAL A 30 1.90 -0.90 11.14
N GLY A 31 0.71 -1.11 10.58
CA GLY A 31 -0.23 -2.13 11.01
C GLY A 31 -0.26 -3.33 10.06
N HIS A 32 -1.23 -4.22 10.29
CA HIS A 32 -1.46 -5.40 9.44
C HIS A 32 -1.79 -5.03 7.97
N ASP A 33 -2.30 -3.83 7.70
CA ASP A 33 -2.72 -3.38 6.38
C ASP A 33 -1.60 -3.52 5.33
N ALA A 34 -0.36 -3.17 5.69
CA ALA A 34 0.79 -3.30 4.79
C ALA A 34 1.12 -4.77 4.43
N VAL A 35 1.01 -5.66 5.41
CA VAL A 35 1.26 -7.10 5.22
C VAL A 35 0.15 -7.74 4.41
N LEU A 36 -1.11 -7.38 4.70
CA LEU A 36 -2.29 -7.85 3.95
C LEU A 36 -2.21 -7.40 2.48
N LEU A 37 -1.85 -6.13 2.25
CA LEU A 37 -1.67 -5.59 0.91
C LEU A 37 -0.57 -6.32 0.14
N ALA A 38 0.57 -6.56 0.77
CA ALA A 38 1.65 -7.33 0.18
C ALA A 38 1.25 -8.79 -0.12
N ALA A 39 0.43 -9.41 0.75
CA ALA A 39 -0.06 -10.77 0.56
C ALA A 39 -1.06 -10.91 -0.60
N LEU A 40 -1.79 -9.84 -0.92
CA LEU A 40 -2.70 -9.78 -2.07
C LEU A 40 -1.94 -9.76 -3.41
N ALA A 41 -0.70 -9.27 -3.40
CA ALA A 41 0.10 -9.11 -4.62
C ALA A 41 0.51 -10.47 -5.21
N PRO A 42 0.31 -10.68 -6.54
CA PRO A 42 0.70 -11.91 -7.21
C PRO A 42 2.22 -12.13 -7.17
N ALA A 43 2.64 -13.35 -6.86
CA ALA A 43 4.07 -13.71 -6.81
C ALA A 43 4.77 -13.68 -8.19
N GLY A 44 4.00 -13.62 -9.28
CA GLY A 44 4.53 -13.50 -10.64
C GLY A 44 5.04 -12.10 -11.01
N CYS A 45 4.69 -11.06 -10.25
CA CYS A 45 5.11 -9.69 -10.53
C CYS A 45 6.61 -9.49 -10.25
N ARG A 46 7.26 -8.67 -11.07
CA ARG A 46 8.72 -8.43 -11.04
C ARG A 46 9.10 -6.96 -10.85
N ALA A 47 8.26 -6.03 -11.28
CA ALA A 47 8.53 -4.59 -11.20
C ALA A 47 7.40 -3.91 -10.41
N MET A 48 7.64 -3.64 -9.12
CA MET A 48 6.66 -3.10 -8.20
C MET A 48 6.88 -1.60 -7.95
N VAL A 49 5.77 -0.86 -7.85
CA VAL A 49 5.73 0.51 -7.31
C VAL A 49 4.81 0.52 -6.08
N ASP A 50 5.29 1.02 -4.94
CA ASP A 50 4.51 1.26 -3.73
C ASP A 50 4.24 2.77 -3.61
N LEU A 51 2.99 3.17 -3.79
CA LEU A 51 2.59 4.58 -3.75
C LEU A 51 2.21 4.97 -2.32
N GLY A 52 2.84 6.02 -1.79
CA GLY A 52 2.69 6.44 -0.40
C GLY A 52 3.27 5.41 0.56
N ALA A 53 4.47 4.97 0.27
CA ALA A 53 5.10 3.83 0.92
C ALA A 53 5.34 4.03 2.43
N GLY A 54 5.27 5.27 2.95
CA GLY A 54 5.65 5.56 4.32
C GLY A 54 7.09 5.13 4.59
N VAL A 55 7.27 4.25 5.58
CA VAL A 55 8.58 3.64 5.90
C VAL A 55 8.91 2.42 5.03
N GLY A 56 8.09 2.12 4.02
CA GLY A 56 8.32 1.06 3.05
C GLY A 56 7.71 -0.31 3.37
N ALA A 57 6.81 -0.40 4.34
CA ALA A 57 6.36 -1.68 4.88
C ALA A 57 5.73 -2.63 3.86
N ALA A 58 4.79 -2.15 3.01
CA ALA A 58 4.12 -3.00 2.03
C ALA A 58 5.08 -3.45 0.91
N GLY A 59 5.85 -2.50 0.37
CA GLY A 59 6.85 -2.80 -0.66
C GLY A 59 7.92 -3.76 -0.20
N LEU A 60 8.49 -3.57 1.00
CA LEU A 60 9.51 -4.47 1.56
C LEU A 60 8.94 -5.86 1.89
N ALA A 61 7.68 -5.91 2.40
CA ALA A 61 6.99 -7.17 2.63
C ALA A 61 6.79 -7.96 1.31
N PHE A 62 6.42 -7.28 0.23
CA PHE A 62 6.33 -7.89 -1.09
C PHE A 62 7.70 -8.39 -1.59
N LEU A 63 8.75 -7.55 -1.50
CA LEU A 63 10.10 -7.91 -1.93
C LEU A 63 10.67 -9.10 -1.13
N ALA A 64 10.34 -9.22 0.15
CA ALA A 64 10.74 -10.38 0.97
C ALA A 64 10.04 -11.69 0.54
N ARG A 65 8.83 -11.59 -0.04
CA ARG A 65 8.07 -12.73 -0.58
C ARG A 65 8.52 -13.12 -1.99
N VAL A 66 8.97 -12.14 -2.79
CA VAL A 66 9.32 -12.32 -4.21
C VAL A 66 10.77 -11.89 -4.44
N PRO A 67 11.74 -12.79 -4.27
CA PRO A 67 13.17 -12.47 -4.33
C PRO A 67 13.63 -11.86 -5.67
N GLU A 68 12.99 -12.24 -6.77
CA GLU A 68 13.32 -11.77 -8.12
C GLU A 68 12.72 -10.39 -8.46
N ALA A 69 11.88 -9.84 -7.58
CA ALA A 69 11.22 -8.56 -7.85
C ALA A 69 12.13 -7.36 -7.52
N THR A 70 11.95 -6.30 -8.29
CA THR A 70 12.48 -4.97 -8.02
C THR A 70 11.39 -4.04 -7.53
N GLY A 71 11.73 -2.99 -6.78
CA GLY A 71 10.77 -2.06 -6.20
C GLY A 71 11.13 -0.59 -6.32
N THR A 72 10.11 0.24 -6.42
CA THR A 72 10.22 1.68 -6.24
C THR A 72 9.22 2.11 -5.16
N LEU A 73 9.71 2.65 -4.05
CA LEU A 73 8.91 3.20 -2.95
C LEU A 73 8.75 4.70 -3.19
N VAL A 74 7.52 5.18 -3.25
CA VAL A 74 7.20 6.59 -3.47
C VAL A 74 6.60 7.17 -2.20
N GLU A 75 7.23 8.18 -1.63
CA GLU A 75 6.78 8.83 -0.40
C GLU A 75 6.94 10.35 -0.52
N ILE A 76 5.96 11.10 -0.01
CA ILE A 76 5.98 12.58 -0.06
C ILE A 76 6.76 13.19 1.11
N ASP A 77 6.75 12.54 2.28
CA ASP A 77 7.42 13.01 3.48
C ASP A 77 8.91 12.63 3.42
N PRO A 78 9.83 13.61 3.36
CA PRO A 78 11.26 13.32 3.30
C PRO A 78 11.78 12.53 4.51
N THR A 79 11.15 12.71 5.69
CA THR A 79 11.54 11.99 6.92
C THR A 79 11.18 10.51 6.82
N LEU A 80 9.96 10.21 6.36
CA LEU A 80 9.53 8.83 6.14
C LEU A 80 10.31 8.17 4.99
N ALA A 81 10.58 8.91 3.92
CA ALA A 81 11.41 8.43 2.80
C ALA A 81 12.85 8.12 3.23
N ALA A 82 13.42 8.91 4.15
CA ALA A 82 14.72 8.61 4.74
C ALA A 82 14.69 7.31 5.55
N LEU A 83 13.67 7.11 6.39
CA LEU A 83 13.47 5.85 7.13
C LEU A 83 13.25 4.67 6.17
N ALA A 84 12.47 4.86 5.08
CA ALA A 84 12.30 3.83 4.06
C ALA A 84 13.65 3.45 3.41
N THR A 85 14.53 4.43 3.17
CA THR A 85 15.87 4.19 2.62
C THR A 85 16.75 3.40 3.60
N GLU A 86 16.71 3.74 4.89
CA GLU A 86 17.38 2.95 5.94
C GLU A 86 16.83 1.52 5.98
N ASN A 87 15.49 1.35 5.93
CA ASN A 87 14.84 0.03 5.92
C ASN A 87 15.22 -0.80 4.69
N VAL A 88 15.33 -0.19 3.51
CA VAL A 88 15.83 -0.86 2.30
C VAL A 88 17.26 -1.40 2.52
N ALA A 89 18.13 -0.62 3.14
CA ALA A 89 19.51 -1.01 3.41
C ALA A 89 19.59 -2.10 4.49
N ASP A 90 18.91 -1.93 5.62
CA ASP A 90 18.93 -2.85 6.76
C ASP A 90 18.39 -4.25 6.40
N ASN A 91 17.45 -4.32 5.44
CA ASN A 91 16.89 -5.58 4.95
C ASN A 91 17.60 -6.11 3.68
N HIS A 92 18.74 -5.53 3.30
CA HIS A 92 19.56 -5.96 2.14
C HIS A 92 18.84 -5.87 0.78
N PHE A 93 17.91 -4.92 0.63
CA PHE A 93 17.18 -4.72 -0.63
C PHE A 93 17.80 -3.64 -1.54
N GLY A 94 18.94 -3.02 -1.15
CA GLY A 94 19.55 -1.88 -1.86
C GLY A 94 19.86 -2.13 -3.34
N GLY A 95 20.15 -3.38 -3.73
CA GLY A 95 20.40 -3.74 -5.14
C GLY A 95 19.15 -3.83 -6.02
N ARG A 96 17.93 -3.82 -5.42
CA ARG A 96 16.69 -4.04 -6.14
C ARG A 96 15.50 -3.18 -5.67
N CYS A 97 15.73 -2.26 -4.74
CA CYS A 97 14.72 -1.32 -4.24
C CYS A 97 15.29 0.09 -4.15
N ARG A 98 14.54 1.06 -4.63
CA ARG A 98 14.87 2.49 -4.52
C ARG A 98 13.73 3.27 -3.91
N VAL A 99 14.04 4.39 -3.26
CA VAL A 99 13.08 5.33 -2.69
C VAL A 99 13.07 6.61 -3.51
N VAL A 100 11.88 7.15 -3.77
CA VAL A 100 11.65 8.38 -4.52
C VAL A 100 10.78 9.31 -3.69
N VAL A 101 11.28 10.52 -3.41
CA VAL A 101 10.48 11.56 -2.75
C VAL A 101 9.60 12.23 -3.80
N ALA A 102 8.30 11.96 -3.77
CA ALA A 102 7.34 12.55 -4.71
C ALA A 102 5.92 12.57 -4.16
N ASP A 103 5.12 13.53 -4.65
CA ASP A 103 3.70 13.66 -4.33
C ASP A 103 2.86 12.87 -5.35
N VAL A 104 2.16 11.83 -4.90
CA VAL A 104 1.27 10.99 -5.71
C VAL A 104 0.21 11.84 -6.42
N LEU A 105 -0.32 12.89 -5.79
CA LEU A 105 -1.34 13.77 -6.39
C LEU A 105 -0.79 14.59 -7.55
N ARG A 106 0.47 14.99 -7.49
CA ARG A 106 1.14 15.68 -8.60
C ARG A 106 1.45 14.75 -9.76
N LEU A 107 1.79 13.49 -9.45
CA LEU A 107 2.03 12.44 -10.44
C LEU A 107 0.75 12.06 -11.20
N ALA A 108 -0.43 12.24 -10.61
CA ALA A 108 -1.72 11.98 -11.25
C ALA A 108 -2.05 12.99 -12.38
N ARG A 109 -1.49 14.21 -12.32
CA ARG A 109 -1.82 15.29 -13.27
C ARG A 109 -1.18 15.07 -14.62
N PRO A 110 -1.86 15.33 -15.74
CA PRO A 110 -1.26 15.25 -17.09
C PRO A 110 -0.02 16.12 -17.27
N SER A 111 -0.02 17.33 -16.68
CA SER A 111 1.09 18.28 -16.66
C SER A 111 2.05 18.08 -15.49
N GLY A 112 1.86 17.04 -14.68
CA GLY A 112 2.73 16.72 -13.54
C GLY A 112 4.06 16.13 -13.99
N PRO A 113 5.01 15.96 -13.05
CA PRO A 113 6.24 15.26 -13.33
C PRO A 113 5.95 13.82 -13.78
N PRO A 114 6.87 13.17 -14.53
CA PRO A 114 6.69 11.79 -14.94
C PRO A 114 6.56 10.89 -13.69
N ALA A 115 5.57 10.00 -13.70
CA ALA A 115 5.42 9.01 -12.65
C ALA A 115 6.63 8.05 -12.65
N PRO A 116 7.06 7.54 -11.48
CA PRO A 116 8.08 6.49 -11.44
C PRO A 116 7.63 5.29 -12.28
N ALA A 117 8.52 4.72 -13.06
CA ALA A 117 8.26 3.55 -13.89
C ALA A 117 7.01 3.69 -14.80
N VAL A 118 6.82 4.85 -15.47
CA VAL A 118 5.67 5.09 -16.37
C VAL A 118 5.48 3.93 -17.35
N GLY A 119 4.35 3.24 -17.25
CA GLY A 119 4.00 2.14 -18.15
C GLY A 119 4.91 0.91 -18.06
N MET A 120 5.74 0.78 -17.03
CA MET A 120 6.75 -0.28 -16.89
C MET A 120 6.51 -1.21 -15.69
N ALA A 121 5.76 -0.77 -14.67
CA ALA A 121 5.47 -1.60 -13.52
C ALA A 121 4.44 -2.68 -13.88
N ASP A 122 4.63 -3.88 -13.37
CA ASP A 122 3.63 -4.95 -13.46
C ASP A 122 2.79 -5.06 -12.18
N LEU A 123 3.19 -4.37 -11.11
CA LEU A 123 2.47 -4.27 -9.84
C LEU A 123 2.52 -2.84 -9.28
N VAL A 124 1.37 -2.35 -8.84
CA VAL A 124 1.31 -1.14 -7.98
C VAL A 124 0.57 -1.47 -6.70
N LEU A 125 1.19 -1.15 -5.56
CA LEU A 125 0.60 -1.23 -4.23
C LEU A 125 0.08 0.15 -3.84
N VAL A 126 -1.12 0.19 -3.23
CA VAL A 126 -1.77 1.42 -2.80
C VAL A 126 -2.44 1.22 -1.44
N ASN A 127 -1.94 1.92 -0.44
CA ASN A 127 -2.56 2.05 0.87
C ASN A 127 -2.77 3.55 1.16
N PRO A 128 -3.82 4.17 0.59
CA PRO A 128 -4.00 5.61 0.68
C PRO A 128 -4.44 6.01 2.10
N PRO A 129 -4.24 7.27 2.52
CA PRO A 129 -4.73 7.73 3.81
C PRO A 129 -6.26 7.70 3.84
N PHE A 130 -6.83 7.06 4.87
CA PHE A 130 -8.27 6.82 5.02
C PHE A 130 -9.06 8.02 5.55
N ASN A 131 -8.41 9.11 5.95
CA ASN A 131 -9.09 10.21 6.61
C ASN A 131 -9.36 11.37 5.64
N ALA A 132 -10.65 11.64 5.41
CA ALA A 132 -11.11 12.96 5.04
C ALA A 132 -10.73 13.98 6.14
N ALA A 133 -10.59 15.24 5.75
CA ALA A 133 -10.14 16.35 6.57
C ALA A 133 -10.57 16.27 8.05
N GLY A 134 -9.60 16.21 8.97
CA GLY A 134 -9.82 16.50 10.38
C GLY A 134 -9.27 15.56 11.43
N ALA A 135 -8.79 14.35 11.13
CA ALA A 135 -8.29 13.44 12.15
C ALA A 135 -6.79 13.12 11.97
N HIS A 136 -6.00 13.58 12.92
CA HIS A 136 -4.57 13.28 13.16
C HIS A 136 -3.65 13.23 11.93
N GLN A 137 -3.16 14.39 11.53
CA GLN A 137 -2.08 14.53 10.54
C GLN A 137 -0.74 14.24 11.20
N THR A 138 -0.02 13.27 10.67
CA THR A 138 1.33 12.92 11.13
C THR A 138 2.45 13.73 10.47
N SER A 139 2.14 14.56 9.44
CA SER A 139 3.12 15.42 8.78
C SER A 139 2.54 16.80 8.42
N PRO A 140 3.21 17.91 8.79
CA PRO A 140 2.81 19.26 8.43
C PRO A 140 2.85 19.54 6.92
N HIS A 141 3.68 18.81 6.16
CA HIS A 141 3.84 18.98 4.72
C HIS A 141 2.73 18.30 3.90
N ALA A 142 2.21 17.18 4.36
CA ALA A 142 1.10 16.48 3.71
C ALA A 142 -0.26 17.13 3.97
N GLY A 143 -0.40 17.91 5.06
CA GLY A 143 -1.68 18.44 5.54
C GLY A 143 -2.27 19.56 4.72
N ARG A 144 -1.45 20.50 4.26
CA ARG A 144 -1.95 21.74 3.63
C ARG A 144 -2.54 21.55 2.24
N ALA A 145 -2.06 20.61 1.46
CA ALA A 145 -2.59 20.33 0.10
C ALA A 145 -3.84 19.42 0.10
N ARG A 146 -4.04 18.64 1.17
CA ARG A 146 -5.12 17.64 1.29
C ARG A 146 -6.39 18.16 1.96
N ALA A 147 -6.34 19.27 2.66
CA ALA A 147 -7.47 19.82 3.45
C ALA A 147 -8.70 20.21 2.61
N HIS A 148 -8.60 20.26 1.27
CA HIS A 148 -9.67 20.65 0.37
C HIS A 148 -10.07 19.59 -0.66
N ILE A 149 -9.48 18.39 -0.62
CA ILE A 149 -9.79 17.32 -1.59
C ILE A 149 -10.69 16.30 -0.88
N GLY A 150 -11.88 16.01 -1.43
CA GLY A 150 -12.77 14.97 -0.93
C GLY A 150 -12.13 13.57 -1.00
N GLY A 151 -12.56 12.65 -0.13
CA GLY A 151 -12.00 11.30 -0.07
C GLY A 151 -12.04 10.56 -1.42
N ALA A 152 -13.14 10.69 -2.15
CA ALA A 152 -13.33 10.08 -3.47
C ALA A 152 -12.37 10.66 -4.54
N GLU A 153 -12.15 11.99 -4.53
CA GLU A 153 -11.20 12.64 -5.45
C GLU A 153 -9.76 12.26 -5.14
N LEU A 154 -9.44 12.13 -3.86
CA LEU A 154 -8.13 11.66 -3.41
C LEU A 154 -7.87 10.24 -3.93
N LEU A 155 -8.81 9.32 -3.72
CA LEU A 155 -8.71 7.94 -4.19
C LEU A 155 -8.58 7.86 -5.71
N LEU A 156 -9.37 8.65 -6.46
CA LEU A 156 -9.29 8.73 -7.91
C LEU A 156 -7.89 9.17 -8.38
N ALA A 157 -7.28 10.15 -7.72
CA ALA A 157 -5.93 10.61 -8.06
C ALA A 157 -4.88 9.50 -7.83
N TRP A 158 -4.98 8.75 -6.73
CA TRP A 158 -4.10 7.63 -6.43
C TRP A 158 -4.23 6.50 -7.46
N VAL A 159 -5.45 6.10 -7.79
CA VAL A 159 -5.75 5.08 -8.81
C VAL A 159 -5.30 5.54 -10.20
N THR A 160 -5.43 6.84 -10.51
CA THR A 160 -4.93 7.42 -11.77
C THR A 160 -3.40 7.34 -11.85
N THR A 161 -2.70 7.64 -10.75
CA THR A 161 -1.24 7.51 -10.70
C THR A 161 -0.82 6.05 -10.85
N ALA A 162 -1.49 5.12 -10.18
CA ALA A 162 -1.24 3.69 -10.32
C ALA A 162 -1.43 3.24 -11.78
N TYR A 163 -2.51 3.69 -12.44
CA TYR A 163 -2.74 3.41 -13.85
C TYR A 163 -1.61 3.90 -14.76
N ARG A 164 -1.03 5.07 -14.46
CA ARG A 164 0.11 5.62 -15.22
C ARG A 164 1.40 4.83 -15.00
N CYS A 165 1.65 4.33 -13.81
CA CYS A 165 2.83 3.52 -13.50
C CYS A 165 2.76 2.13 -14.17
N LEU A 166 1.58 1.53 -14.25
CA LEU A 166 1.41 0.15 -14.71
C LEU A 166 1.60 0.00 -16.22
N ALA A 167 2.24 -1.09 -16.62
CA ALA A 167 2.21 -1.62 -17.98
C ALA A 167 0.79 -2.11 -18.34
N PRO A 168 0.45 -2.27 -19.63
CA PRO A 168 -0.77 -2.96 -20.04
C PRO A 168 -0.84 -4.37 -19.42
N GLY A 169 -1.98 -4.70 -18.80
CA GLY A 169 -2.15 -5.97 -18.08
C GLY A 169 -1.52 -6.01 -16.68
N GLY A 170 -0.86 -4.95 -16.25
CA GLY A 170 -0.31 -4.83 -14.89
C GLY A 170 -1.40 -4.77 -13.82
N VAL A 171 -1.05 -5.10 -12.60
CA VAL A 171 -1.94 -5.33 -11.46
C VAL A 171 -1.88 -4.17 -10.49
N LEU A 172 -3.04 -3.65 -10.12
CA LEU A 172 -3.24 -2.77 -8.97
C LEU A 172 -3.65 -3.63 -7.78
N CYS A 173 -2.97 -3.48 -6.65
CA CYS A 173 -3.42 -3.93 -5.34
C CYS A 173 -3.69 -2.72 -4.46
N LEU A 174 -4.90 -2.62 -3.93
CA LEU A 174 -5.38 -1.53 -3.08
C LEU A 174 -5.97 -2.10 -1.79
N ILE A 175 -5.69 -1.47 -0.66
CA ILE A 175 -6.41 -1.69 0.59
C ILE A 175 -7.17 -0.43 0.99
N HIS A 176 -8.42 -0.58 1.40
CA HIS A 176 -9.25 0.55 1.84
C HIS A 176 -10.32 0.10 2.85
N ARG A 177 -11.15 1.04 3.30
CA ARG A 177 -12.32 0.75 4.11
C ARG A 177 -13.46 0.25 3.21
N PRO A 178 -14.33 -0.68 3.67
CA PRO A 178 -15.48 -1.15 2.90
C PRO A 178 -16.51 -0.05 2.58
N GLU A 179 -16.62 0.97 3.43
CA GLU A 179 -17.53 2.11 3.24
C GLU A 179 -17.21 2.93 1.98
N GLU A 180 -15.97 2.86 1.49
CA GLU A 180 -15.53 3.55 0.29
C GLU A 180 -15.69 2.72 -1.01
N MET A 181 -16.46 1.64 -0.96
CA MET A 181 -16.64 0.71 -2.10
C MET A 181 -17.13 1.43 -3.35
N GLU A 182 -18.06 2.37 -3.23
CA GLU A 182 -18.57 3.17 -4.36
C GLU A 182 -17.44 4.01 -4.99
N ALA A 183 -16.66 4.70 -4.17
CA ALA A 183 -15.53 5.51 -4.64
C ALA A 183 -14.44 4.64 -5.29
N ILE A 184 -14.20 3.43 -4.77
CA ILE A 184 -13.27 2.46 -5.35
C ILE A 184 -13.74 2.08 -6.77
N PHE A 185 -15.00 1.68 -6.95
CA PHE A 185 -15.51 1.33 -8.27
C PHE A 185 -15.48 2.51 -9.25
N ALA A 186 -15.85 3.70 -8.78
CA ALA A 186 -15.76 4.92 -9.60
C ALA A 186 -14.31 5.20 -10.05
N ALA A 187 -13.34 5.04 -9.17
CA ALA A 187 -11.93 5.23 -9.50
C ALA A 187 -11.39 4.19 -10.49
N LEU A 188 -11.85 2.94 -10.41
CA LEU A 188 -11.44 1.85 -11.31
C LEU A 188 -12.09 1.95 -12.68
N ALA A 189 -13.27 2.58 -12.78
CA ALA A 189 -14.08 2.61 -14.00
C ALA A 189 -13.30 3.13 -15.23
N GLY A 190 -13.41 2.41 -16.35
CA GLY A 190 -12.76 2.75 -17.61
C GLY A 190 -11.23 2.51 -17.65
N ARG A 191 -10.61 2.14 -16.53
CA ARG A 191 -9.15 1.95 -16.40
C ARG A 191 -8.76 0.51 -16.08
N PHE A 192 -9.50 -0.11 -15.15
CA PHE A 192 -9.24 -1.44 -14.62
C PHE A 192 -10.47 -2.32 -14.76
N GLY A 193 -10.26 -3.63 -14.84
CA GLY A 193 -11.29 -4.65 -14.78
C GLY A 193 -10.76 -5.93 -14.15
N ALA A 194 -11.54 -7.01 -14.20
CA ALA A 194 -11.25 -8.24 -13.47
C ALA A 194 -10.96 -7.96 -11.99
N ALA A 195 -11.70 -7.01 -11.40
CA ALA A 195 -11.51 -6.63 -10.02
C ALA A 195 -11.94 -7.78 -9.10
N GLU A 196 -11.07 -8.14 -8.17
CA GLU A 196 -11.34 -9.09 -7.09
C GLU A 196 -11.35 -8.33 -5.79
N LEU A 197 -12.45 -8.50 -5.05
CA LEU A 197 -12.69 -7.84 -3.78
C LEU A 197 -12.64 -8.90 -2.68
N LEU A 198 -11.73 -8.74 -1.73
CA LEU A 198 -11.54 -9.61 -0.60
C LEU A 198 -11.81 -8.84 0.69
N PRO A 199 -12.96 -9.04 1.35
CA PRO A 199 -13.25 -8.42 2.64
C PRO A 199 -12.40 -9.03 3.75
N VAL A 200 -11.98 -8.20 4.71
CA VAL A 200 -11.23 -8.62 5.89
C VAL A 200 -12.07 -8.36 7.13
N HIS A 201 -12.40 -9.42 7.83
CA HIS A 201 -13.23 -9.41 9.04
C HIS A 201 -12.34 -9.54 10.28
N PRO A 202 -12.56 -8.75 11.34
CA PRO A 202 -11.79 -8.88 12.58
C PRO A 202 -12.11 -10.21 13.30
N ARG A 203 -13.37 -10.66 13.20
CA ARG A 203 -13.91 -11.91 13.79
C ARG A 203 -14.99 -12.51 12.89
N PRO A 204 -15.38 -13.79 13.05
CA PRO A 204 -16.57 -14.34 12.42
C PRO A 204 -17.78 -13.46 12.72
N GLU A 205 -18.71 -13.34 11.79
CA GLU A 205 -19.95 -12.55 11.92
C GLU A 205 -19.78 -11.03 12.11
N ALA A 206 -18.57 -10.53 12.35
CA ALA A 206 -18.31 -9.10 12.41
C ALA A 206 -18.28 -8.49 10.99
N PRO A 207 -18.76 -7.24 10.81
CA PRO A 207 -18.60 -6.53 9.55
C PRO A 207 -17.12 -6.44 9.15
N ALA A 208 -16.86 -6.45 7.84
CA ALA A 208 -15.51 -6.26 7.33
C ALA A 208 -14.98 -4.86 7.73
N VAL A 209 -13.72 -4.81 8.15
CA VAL A 209 -13.04 -3.56 8.54
C VAL A 209 -12.08 -3.08 7.46
N ARG A 210 -11.71 -3.96 6.51
CA ARG A 210 -10.91 -3.63 5.33
C ARG A 210 -11.47 -4.34 4.11
N LEU A 211 -11.24 -3.73 2.97
CA LEU A 211 -11.48 -4.28 1.65
C LEU A 211 -10.16 -4.28 0.90
N LEU A 212 -9.68 -5.45 0.55
CA LEU A 212 -8.56 -5.64 -0.35
C LEU A 212 -9.10 -5.75 -1.77
N VAL A 213 -8.51 -5.00 -2.69
CA VAL A 213 -8.94 -4.96 -4.09
C VAL A 213 -7.75 -5.23 -4.99
N ARG A 214 -7.86 -6.25 -5.85
CA ARG A 214 -6.91 -6.54 -6.92
C ARG A 214 -7.60 -6.29 -8.25
N ALA A 215 -7.02 -5.47 -9.13
CA ALA A 215 -7.62 -5.16 -10.42
C ALA A 215 -6.55 -5.09 -11.51
N VAL A 216 -6.92 -5.40 -12.77
CA VAL A 216 -5.99 -5.50 -13.89
C VAL A 216 -6.19 -4.37 -14.88
N LYS A 217 -5.11 -3.65 -15.19
CA LYS A 217 -5.11 -2.53 -16.14
C LYS A 217 -5.58 -2.98 -17.53
N GLY A 218 -6.58 -2.27 -18.07
CA GLY A 218 -7.10 -2.46 -19.43
C GLY A 218 -8.02 -3.67 -19.59
N ARG A 219 -8.27 -4.48 -18.56
CA ARG A 219 -9.29 -5.54 -18.59
C ARG A 219 -10.70 -4.93 -18.50
N ARG A 220 -11.69 -5.69 -19.00
CA ARG A 220 -13.12 -5.33 -18.95
C ARG A 220 -14.00 -6.42 -18.33
N THR A 221 -13.36 -7.45 -17.75
CA THR A 221 -14.05 -8.53 -17.06
C THR A 221 -14.76 -7.99 -15.82
N ALA A 222 -15.94 -8.50 -15.53
CA ALA A 222 -16.74 -8.16 -14.37
C ALA A 222 -15.99 -8.42 -13.06
N PRO A 223 -16.29 -7.65 -11.99
CA PRO A 223 -15.69 -7.87 -10.68
C PRO A 223 -16.20 -9.16 -10.04
N ARG A 224 -15.41 -9.71 -9.11
CA ARG A 224 -15.76 -10.86 -8.26
C ARG A 224 -15.57 -10.51 -6.80
N LEU A 225 -16.51 -10.92 -5.96
CA LEU A 225 -16.35 -10.90 -4.53
C LEU A 225 -15.79 -12.25 -4.09
N LEU A 226 -14.64 -12.22 -3.42
CA LEU A 226 -13.97 -13.41 -2.91
C LEU A 226 -14.44 -13.73 -1.49
N PRO A 227 -14.23 -14.98 -1.02
CA PRO A 227 -14.38 -15.31 0.40
C PRO A 227 -13.52 -14.38 1.26
N GLY A 228 -14.11 -13.90 2.38
CA GLY A 228 -13.42 -12.99 3.28
C GLY A 228 -12.29 -13.65 4.06
N LEU A 229 -11.29 -12.87 4.45
CA LEU A 229 -10.30 -13.27 5.45
C LEU A 229 -10.82 -12.90 6.84
N VAL A 230 -10.92 -13.89 7.72
CA VAL A 230 -11.21 -13.67 9.14
C VAL A 230 -9.90 -13.63 9.90
N LEU A 231 -9.63 -12.53 10.64
CA LEU A 231 -8.35 -12.34 11.32
C LEU A 231 -8.22 -13.17 12.59
N ALA A 232 -9.28 -13.26 13.39
CA ALA A 232 -9.31 -14.01 14.63
C ALA A 232 -10.63 -14.78 14.79
N ASP A 233 -10.62 -15.86 15.55
CA ASP A 233 -11.83 -16.57 15.93
C ASP A 233 -12.69 -15.79 16.97
N ALA A 234 -13.74 -16.43 17.48
CA ALA A 234 -14.65 -15.82 18.46
C ALA A 234 -13.93 -15.47 19.78
N GLU A 235 -12.93 -16.25 20.15
CA GLU A 235 -12.11 -16.12 21.35
C GLU A 235 -10.99 -15.07 21.19
N GLY A 236 -10.77 -14.59 19.95
CA GLY A 236 -9.74 -13.59 19.62
C GLY A 236 -8.37 -14.20 19.28
N VAL A 237 -8.30 -15.51 19.08
CA VAL A 237 -7.09 -16.20 18.64
C VAL A 237 -6.94 -16.02 17.11
N PRO A 238 -5.76 -15.65 16.60
CA PRO A 238 -5.55 -15.52 15.16
C PRO A 238 -5.92 -16.80 14.41
N THR A 239 -6.65 -16.68 13.30
CA THR A 239 -6.93 -17.82 12.44
C THR A 239 -5.66 -18.32 11.75
N ILE A 240 -5.62 -19.59 11.39
CA ILE A 240 -4.49 -20.20 10.64
C ILE A 240 -4.21 -19.40 9.36
N ALA A 241 -5.27 -18.97 8.65
CA ALA A 241 -5.12 -18.17 7.43
C ALA A 241 -4.51 -16.79 7.71
N ALA A 242 -4.97 -16.10 8.74
CA ALA A 242 -4.42 -14.79 9.13
C ALA A 242 -2.96 -14.91 9.59
N GLU A 243 -2.66 -15.93 10.39
CA GLU A 243 -1.30 -16.17 10.87
C GLU A 243 -0.33 -16.48 9.72
N ALA A 244 -0.75 -17.31 8.75
CA ALA A 244 0.04 -17.59 7.56
C ALA A 244 0.35 -16.31 6.76
N VAL A 245 -0.62 -15.43 6.61
CA VAL A 245 -0.43 -14.13 5.96
C VAL A 245 0.55 -13.25 6.72
N VAL A 246 0.35 -13.08 8.04
CA VAL A 246 1.20 -12.23 8.89
C VAL A 246 2.64 -12.74 8.94
N ARG A 247 2.86 -14.06 8.87
CA ARG A 247 4.19 -14.67 8.78
C ARG A 247 4.79 -14.67 7.37
N GLY A 248 4.05 -14.19 6.36
CA GLY A 248 4.52 -14.12 4.96
C GLY A 248 4.56 -15.48 4.25
N ALA A 249 3.90 -16.50 4.81
CA ALA A 249 3.78 -17.83 4.21
C ALA A 249 2.48 -17.96 3.38
N GLY A 250 1.48 -17.07 3.61
CA GLY A 250 0.21 -17.05 2.88
C GLY A 250 0.18 -16.04 1.75
N ALA A 251 -0.51 -16.38 0.66
CA ALA A 251 -0.94 -15.46 -0.38
C ALA A 251 -2.47 -15.33 -0.31
N LEU A 252 -2.99 -14.16 -0.66
CA LEU A 252 -4.43 -13.89 -0.72
C LEU A 252 -4.88 -13.86 -2.19
N GLY A 253 -5.72 -14.82 -2.58
CA GLY A 253 -6.34 -14.91 -3.91
C GLY A 253 -5.47 -15.60 -4.96
#